data_c4b928e594dbc9a39694001a098fc27d
#
_entry.id   c4b928e594dbc9a39694001a098fc27d
#
_cell.length_a   1.000
_cell.length_b   1.000
_cell.length_c   1.000
_cell.angle_alpha   90.00
_cell.angle_beta   90.00
_cell.angle_gamma   90.00
#
_symmetry.space_group_name_H-M   'P 1'
#
loop_
_entity.id
_entity.type
_entity.pdbx_description
1 polymer ?
#
loop_
_entity_poly.entity_id
_entity_poly.type
_entity_poly.pdbx_seq_one_letter_code
_entity_poly.pdbx_strand_id
1 'polypeptide(L)'
;KSLIFQIHAARCALSQGKASILVYPLRALISDQEFHLNALFEQFGLRAAALTGETPSAQRGAVYEGLSSGGIDVVLTTPEYLACHADDVSACGRIGFMVVDEAHHMAQAGAGKRPAYDVLGAFARKLADPVVLAVTATAPIDVASYIVQSLGIQAVVRDEADRCNLTVDDHRSLRDKDSYLARIVASGEKTIVYVNSRMGSVDLTRHLRAMVPQVAMQVGFYNAGLSRDERLRIERLFRENVLRVLVCTSAFGEGIDIPDVRHVVLYGMPFSEIEFNQMSGRAGRNGGDATVHLLFGSRDAASNRGVLNQGTPEHDAMAQIYRELRRMQREAAQGVAVGAFVPVRGRESAVAGDESRMEKDVVSVSTHDGDVFFTMTTDGLAHICTQRSPHFPITPDMCACGLAVFEELGLVRMRSCSCACDQRYEVHVCDFGGKVELGDSVRYREGMGEAEAFAHFTEWVMRSPASVLRDRIIRPILPDDMQGEGGRDVR
;
A
#
# COMPACT_ATOMS: atom_id res chain seq x y z
N LYS A 1 3.92 -21.59 -1.36
CA LYS A 1 5.15 -20.80 -1.28
C LYS A 1 5.80 -20.91 0.09
N SER A 2 5.09 -20.60 1.19
CA SER A 2 5.66 -20.52 2.55
C SER A 2 6.33 -21.83 2.98
N LEU A 3 5.74 -22.99 2.67
CA LEU A 3 6.31 -24.28 3.02
C LEU A 3 7.73 -24.50 2.43
N ILE A 4 7.98 -24.01 1.21
CA ILE A 4 9.27 -24.16 0.52
C ILE A 4 10.39 -23.50 1.33
N PHE A 5 10.22 -22.23 1.68
CA PHE A 5 11.25 -21.51 2.40
C PHE A 5 11.31 -21.86 3.88
N GLN A 6 10.21 -22.31 4.50
CA GLN A 6 10.22 -22.84 5.86
C GLN A 6 11.04 -24.13 5.98
N ILE A 7 10.86 -25.05 5.03
CA ILE A 7 11.66 -26.29 4.97
C ILE A 7 13.15 -25.95 4.76
N HIS A 8 13.44 -25.02 3.85
CA HIS A 8 14.84 -24.64 3.59
C HIS A 8 15.47 -23.94 4.80
N ALA A 9 14.75 -23.05 5.48
CA ALA A 9 15.20 -22.40 6.71
C ALA A 9 15.52 -23.42 7.82
N ALA A 10 14.63 -24.40 8.03
CA ALA A 10 14.89 -25.50 8.96
C ALA A 10 16.13 -26.31 8.57
N ARG A 11 16.30 -26.61 7.28
CA ARG A 11 17.50 -27.28 6.75
C ARG A 11 18.76 -26.47 7.01
N CYS A 12 18.75 -25.15 6.75
CA CYS A 12 19.91 -24.27 7.02
C CYS A 12 20.30 -24.32 8.50
N ALA A 13 19.34 -24.26 9.40
CA ALA A 13 19.58 -24.30 10.83
C ALA A 13 20.13 -25.66 11.27
N LEU A 14 19.44 -26.75 10.92
CA LEU A 14 19.76 -28.10 11.42
C LEU A 14 21.03 -28.70 10.78
N SER A 15 21.30 -28.46 9.49
CA SER A 15 22.40 -29.11 8.79
C SER A 15 23.64 -28.21 8.63
N GLN A 16 23.49 -26.89 8.66
CA GLN A 16 24.58 -25.93 8.40
C GLN A 16 24.89 -25.05 9.62
N GLY A 17 24.06 -25.06 10.66
CA GLY A 17 24.17 -24.14 11.79
C GLY A 17 23.98 -22.66 11.39
N LYS A 18 23.37 -22.38 10.25
CA LYS A 18 23.16 -21.03 9.73
C LYS A 18 21.73 -20.55 9.99
N ALA A 19 21.58 -19.27 10.27
CA ALA A 19 20.30 -18.64 10.45
C ALA A 19 19.70 -18.20 9.11
N SER A 20 18.38 -17.94 9.11
CA SER A 20 17.63 -17.43 7.96
C SER A 20 16.99 -16.09 8.30
N ILE A 21 16.86 -15.20 7.29
CA ILE A 21 16.11 -13.95 7.41
C ILE A 21 14.95 -13.94 6.43
N LEU A 22 13.75 -13.70 6.94
CA LEU A 22 12.51 -13.65 6.16
C LEU A 22 12.00 -12.20 6.15
N VAL A 23 11.98 -11.58 4.97
CA VAL A 23 11.56 -10.20 4.78
C VAL A 23 10.12 -10.17 4.30
N TYR A 24 9.24 -9.56 5.09
CA TYR A 24 7.81 -9.46 4.81
C TYR A 24 7.40 -8.01 4.55
N PRO A 25 6.40 -7.76 3.68
CA PRO A 25 5.93 -6.42 3.35
C PRO A 25 5.20 -5.73 4.51
N LEU A 26 4.57 -6.49 5.40
CA LEU A 26 3.71 -5.97 6.46
C LEU A 26 4.08 -6.53 7.83
N ARG A 27 4.14 -5.64 8.83
CA ARG A 27 4.37 -6.00 10.24
C ARG A 27 3.29 -6.94 10.79
N ALA A 28 2.03 -6.76 10.38
CA ALA A 28 0.93 -7.62 10.82
C ALA A 28 1.16 -9.09 10.44
N LEU A 29 1.75 -9.36 9.27
CA LEU A 29 2.11 -10.70 8.83
C LEU A 29 3.22 -11.31 9.68
N ILE A 30 4.17 -10.51 10.13
CA ILE A 30 5.33 -10.98 10.90
C ILE A 30 4.88 -11.64 12.19
N SER A 31 3.99 -11.02 12.96
CA SER A 31 3.51 -11.57 14.23
C SER A 31 2.78 -12.91 14.06
N ASP A 32 1.97 -13.03 13.00
CA ASP A 32 1.26 -14.27 12.71
C ASP A 32 2.22 -15.35 12.23
N GLN A 33 3.18 -15.00 11.36
CA GLN A 33 4.20 -15.93 10.86
C GLN A 33 5.17 -16.37 11.97
N GLU A 34 5.57 -15.46 12.85
CA GLU A 34 6.40 -15.79 14.02
C GLU A 34 5.73 -16.85 14.91
N PHE A 35 4.44 -16.64 15.23
CA PHE A 35 3.66 -17.57 16.01
C PHE A 35 3.57 -18.96 15.33
N HIS A 36 3.22 -18.99 14.05
CA HIS A 36 3.11 -20.24 13.30
C HIS A 36 4.44 -20.96 13.11
N LEU A 37 5.52 -20.20 12.83
CA LEU A 37 6.86 -20.77 12.70
C LEU A 37 7.34 -21.38 14.01
N ASN A 38 7.17 -20.70 15.14
CA ASN A 38 7.58 -21.21 16.43
C ASN A 38 6.80 -22.49 16.78
N ALA A 39 5.48 -22.52 16.53
CA ALA A 39 4.68 -23.74 16.75
C ALA A 39 5.14 -24.92 15.87
N LEU A 40 5.54 -24.64 14.61
CA LEU A 40 6.07 -25.66 13.70
C LEU A 40 7.48 -26.12 14.11
N PHE A 41 8.34 -25.19 14.55
CA PHE A 41 9.75 -25.40 14.79
C PHE A 41 10.06 -25.93 16.20
N GLU A 42 9.14 -25.78 17.14
CA GLU A 42 9.31 -26.24 18.53
C GLU A 42 9.76 -27.69 18.62
N GLN A 43 9.15 -28.57 17.83
CA GLN A 43 9.50 -30.00 17.79
C GLN A 43 10.93 -30.30 17.30
N PHE A 44 11.56 -29.33 16.64
CA PHE A 44 12.93 -29.44 16.12
C PHE A 44 13.93 -28.64 16.96
N GLY A 45 13.48 -28.00 18.03
CA GLY A 45 14.32 -27.14 18.86
C GLY A 45 14.75 -25.84 18.20
N LEU A 46 14.12 -25.46 17.08
CA LEU A 46 14.42 -24.21 16.34
C LEU A 46 13.57 -23.05 16.86
N ARG A 47 14.11 -21.84 16.78
CA ARG A 47 13.46 -20.64 17.28
C ARG A 47 13.42 -19.54 16.23
N ALA A 48 12.25 -18.91 16.09
CA ALA A 48 12.02 -17.74 15.26
C ALA A 48 11.76 -16.51 16.15
N ALA A 49 12.25 -15.34 15.72
CA ALA A 49 12.02 -14.08 16.39
C ALA A 49 11.75 -12.93 15.39
N ALA A 50 10.87 -12.01 15.80
CA ALA A 50 10.57 -10.81 15.02
C ALA A 50 11.53 -9.66 15.35
N LEU A 51 12.05 -8.99 14.30
CA LEU A 51 12.80 -7.74 14.37
C LEU A 51 12.11 -6.69 13.53
N THR A 52 11.43 -5.76 14.17
CA THR A 52 10.71 -4.66 13.52
C THR A 52 10.96 -3.33 14.23
N GLY A 53 10.50 -2.23 13.66
CA GLY A 53 10.58 -0.93 14.31
C GLY A 53 9.85 -0.86 15.67
N GLU A 54 8.91 -1.77 15.94
CA GLU A 54 8.17 -1.87 17.20
C GLU A 54 8.88 -2.74 18.26
N THR A 55 9.90 -3.52 17.86
CA THR A 55 10.66 -4.35 18.78
C THR A 55 11.43 -3.47 19.78
N PRO A 56 11.18 -3.59 21.10
CA PRO A 56 11.87 -2.80 22.13
C PRO A 56 13.39 -2.97 22.06
N SER A 57 14.15 -1.91 22.38
CA SER A 57 15.63 -1.93 22.28
C SER A 57 16.29 -3.05 23.10
N ALA A 58 15.78 -3.34 24.30
CA ALA A 58 16.26 -4.43 25.11
C ALA A 58 16.07 -5.82 24.47
N GLN A 59 14.96 -6.02 23.75
CA GLN A 59 14.69 -7.27 23.04
C GLN A 59 15.53 -7.37 21.75
N ARG A 60 15.82 -6.25 21.07
CA ARG A 60 16.69 -6.25 19.87
C ARG A 60 18.07 -6.83 20.18
N GLY A 61 18.68 -6.39 21.29
CA GLY A 61 19.97 -6.92 21.75
C GLY A 61 19.95 -8.43 21.96
N ALA A 62 18.90 -8.95 22.62
CA ALA A 62 18.73 -10.39 22.84
C ALA A 62 18.54 -11.16 21.52
N VAL A 63 17.87 -10.59 20.52
CA VAL A 63 17.71 -11.22 19.20
C VAL A 63 19.05 -11.24 18.45
N TYR A 64 19.84 -10.16 18.47
CA TYR A 64 21.16 -10.15 17.85
C TYR A 64 22.13 -11.12 18.52
N GLU A 65 22.13 -11.18 19.83
CA GLU A 65 22.93 -12.17 20.59
C GLU A 65 22.47 -13.61 20.25
N GLY A 66 21.17 -13.85 20.25
CA GLY A 66 20.59 -15.13 19.86
C GLY A 66 20.94 -15.55 18.44
N LEU A 67 20.94 -14.62 17.48
CA LEU A 67 21.38 -14.87 16.12
C LEU A 67 22.87 -15.25 16.06
N SER A 68 23.71 -14.52 16.76
CA SER A 68 25.17 -14.76 16.77
C SER A 68 25.54 -16.08 17.46
N SER A 69 24.88 -16.39 18.59
CA SER A 69 25.15 -17.56 19.41
C SER A 69 24.48 -18.86 18.93
N GLY A 70 23.47 -18.76 18.07
CA GLY A 70 22.67 -19.91 17.63
C GLY A 70 21.44 -20.19 18.49
N GLY A 71 21.02 -19.26 19.32
CA GLY A 71 19.78 -19.33 20.08
C GLY A 71 18.54 -18.90 19.27
N ILE A 72 18.74 -18.26 18.10
CA ILE A 72 17.70 -17.90 17.14
C ILE A 72 18.13 -18.34 15.74
N ASP A 73 17.26 -19.07 15.07
CA ASP A 73 17.51 -19.68 13.76
C ASP A 73 16.81 -18.96 12.61
N VAL A 74 15.71 -18.26 12.89
CA VAL A 74 14.96 -17.50 11.89
C VAL A 74 14.60 -16.15 12.44
N VAL A 75 14.91 -15.11 11.67
CA VAL A 75 14.46 -13.75 11.95
C VAL A 75 13.43 -13.32 10.90
N LEU A 76 12.30 -12.78 11.37
CA LEU A 76 11.27 -12.18 10.54
C LEU A 76 11.39 -10.66 10.67
N THR A 77 11.44 -9.95 9.54
CA THR A 77 11.68 -8.50 9.54
C THR A 77 10.94 -7.79 8.40
N THR A 78 11.03 -6.47 8.38
CA THR A 78 10.54 -5.64 7.28
C THR A 78 11.68 -4.97 6.53
N PRO A 79 11.49 -4.57 5.26
CA PRO A 79 12.49 -3.80 4.51
C PRO A 79 12.88 -2.51 5.23
N GLU A 80 11.92 -1.82 5.85
CA GLU A 80 12.12 -0.57 6.57
C GLU A 80 13.03 -0.75 7.79
N TYR A 81 12.92 -1.88 8.47
CA TYR A 81 13.84 -2.20 9.57
C TYR A 81 15.25 -2.45 9.05
N LEU A 82 15.40 -3.22 7.98
CA LEU A 82 16.70 -3.48 7.36
C LEU A 82 17.36 -2.22 6.79
N ALA A 83 16.56 -1.27 6.27
CA ALA A 83 17.09 0.00 5.80
C ALA A 83 17.86 0.77 6.89
N CYS A 84 17.44 0.64 8.16
CA CYS A 84 18.05 1.31 9.31
C CYS A 84 19.11 0.46 10.05
N HIS A 85 19.03 -0.88 9.96
CA HIS A 85 19.78 -1.82 10.82
C HIS A 85 20.53 -2.91 10.04
N ALA A 86 20.78 -2.69 8.75
CA ALA A 86 21.46 -3.67 7.89
C ALA A 86 22.83 -4.11 8.44
N ASP A 87 23.60 -3.17 8.99
CA ASP A 87 24.92 -3.43 9.52
C ASP A 87 24.88 -4.26 10.81
N ASP A 88 23.95 -3.95 11.71
CA ASP A 88 23.77 -4.70 12.96
C ASP A 88 23.38 -6.15 12.68
N VAL A 89 22.43 -6.36 11.75
CA VAL A 89 21.95 -7.69 11.37
C VAL A 89 23.05 -8.49 10.64
N SER A 90 23.79 -7.87 9.74
CA SER A 90 24.87 -8.54 9.00
C SER A 90 26.06 -8.91 9.90
N ALA A 91 26.33 -8.10 10.92
CA ALA A 91 27.39 -8.35 11.89
C ALA A 91 27.20 -9.63 12.70
N CYS A 92 25.97 -10.16 12.79
CA CYS A 92 25.70 -11.44 13.44
C CYS A 92 26.35 -12.65 12.75
N GLY A 93 26.75 -12.53 11.47
CA GLY A 93 27.64 -13.44 10.76
C GLY A 93 27.09 -14.84 10.42
N ARG A 94 25.89 -15.22 10.87
CA ARG A 94 25.33 -16.58 10.70
C ARG A 94 24.29 -16.70 9.60
N ILE A 95 23.87 -15.61 8.95
CA ILE A 95 22.77 -15.64 7.99
C ILE A 95 23.24 -16.28 6.68
N GLY A 96 22.69 -17.44 6.35
CA GLY A 96 22.97 -18.19 5.13
C GLY A 96 21.80 -18.30 4.16
N PHE A 97 20.62 -17.81 4.56
CA PHE A 97 19.44 -17.82 3.71
C PHE A 97 18.63 -16.53 3.90
N MET A 98 18.27 -15.91 2.80
CA MET A 98 17.43 -14.71 2.80
C MET A 98 16.21 -14.94 1.92
N VAL A 99 15.04 -14.65 2.44
CA VAL A 99 13.76 -14.71 1.70
C VAL A 99 13.18 -13.31 1.59
N VAL A 100 12.75 -12.93 0.41
CA VAL A 100 11.95 -11.72 0.16
C VAL A 100 10.57 -12.18 -0.29
N ASP A 101 9.60 -12.10 0.62
CA ASP A 101 8.20 -12.41 0.29
C ASP A 101 7.53 -11.19 -0.36
N GLU A 102 6.57 -11.46 -1.23
CA GLU A 102 5.92 -10.47 -2.11
C GLU A 102 6.93 -9.54 -2.80
N ALA A 103 7.97 -10.15 -3.39
CA ALA A 103 9.11 -9.46 -3.97
C ALA A 103 8.75 -8.46 -5.09
N HIS A 104 7.53 -8.49 -5.63
CA HIS A 104 7.03 -7.50 -6.59
C HIS A 104 7.04 -6.06 -6.02
N HIS A 105 7.02 -5.90 -4.70
CA HIS A 105 7.20 -4.59 -4.07
C HIS A 105 8.57 -3.95 -4.34
N MET A 106 9.58 -4.73 -4.71
CA MET A 106 10.89 -4.20 -5.10
C MET A 106 10.81 -3.32 -6.36
N ALA A 107 10.03 -3.72 -7.34
CA ALA A 107 9.83 -2.90 -8.54
C ALA A 107 9.03 -1.61 -8.25
N GLN A 108 8.16 -1.66 -7.24
CA GLN A 108 7.48 -0.46 -6.74
C GLN A 108 8.47 0.48 -6.02
N ALA A 109 9.50 -0.05 -5.37
CA ALA A 109 10.56 0.76 -4.77
C ALA A 109 11.38 1.50 -5.83
N GLY A 110 11.73 0.84 -6.94
CA GLY A 110 12.38 1.50 -8.08
C GLY A 110 11.55 2.61 -8.72
N ALA A 111 10.21 2.55 -8.56
CA ALA A 111 9.28 3.63 -8.86
C ALA A 111 9.00 4.53 -7.64
N GLY A 112 9.69 4.29 -6.51
CA GLY A 112 9.72 5.13 -5.32
C GLY A 112 8.67 4.88 -4.24
N LYS A 113 7.77 3.93 -4.41
CA LYS A 113 6.68 3.67 -3.44
C LYS A 113 7.12 3.08 -2.10
N ARG A 114 8.21 2.37 -2.08
CA ARG A 114 8.74 1.72 -0.86
C ARG A 114 10.26 1.66 -0.96
N PRO A 115 10.96 2.80 -0.83
CA PRO A 115 12.42 2.90 -1.04
C PRO A 115 13.21 1.95 -0.14
N ALA A 116 12.63 1.50 0.96
CA ALA A 116 13.22 0.50 1.83
C ALA A 116 13.51 -0.86 1.14
N TYR A 117 12.83 -1.17 0.05
CA TYR A 117 13.13 -2.39 -0.72
C TYR A 117 14.41 -2.28 -1.56
N ASP A 118 14.85 -1.08 -1.92
CA ASP A 118 16.07 -0.88 -2.69
C ASP A 118 17.34 -1.31 -1.92
N VAL A 119 17.29 -1.28 -0.60
CA VAL A 119 18.41 -1.72 0.23
C VAL A 119 18.61 -3.23 0.26
N LEU A 120 17.59 -4.02 -0.12
CA LEU A 120 17.64 -5.48 0.03
C LEU A 120 18.74 -6.13 -0.81
N GLY A 121 18.97 -5.64 -2.03
CA GLY A 121 20.07 -6.13 -2.87
C GLY A 121 21.44 -5.79 -2.27
N ALA A 122 21.62 -4.59 -1.73
CA ALA A 122 22.83 -4.19 -1.04
C ALA A 122 23.03 -4.98 0.27
N PHE A 123 21.95 -5.21 1.01
CA PHE A 123 21.97 -6.02 2.22
C PHE A 123 22.35 -7.48 1.92
N ALA A 124 21.77 -8.10 0.90
CA ALA A 124 22.10 -9.47 0.50
C ALA A 124 23.62 -9.59 0.18
N ARG A 125 24.23 -8.59 -0.46
CA ARG A 125 25.67 -8.56 -0.74
C ARG A 125 26.56 -8.37 0.49
N LYS A 126 26.02 -7.84 1.59
CA LYS A 126 26.75 -7.73 2.88
C LYS A 126 26.78 -9.06 3.64
N LEU A 127 25.88 -9.96 3.34
CA LEU A 127 25.86 -11.29 3.95
C LEU A 127 26.93 -12.17 3.31
N ALA A 128 27.43 -13.15 4.09
CA ALA A 128 28.47 -14.07 3.63
C ALA A 128 27.87 -15.16 2.72
N ASP A 129 27.68 -14.85 1.44
CA ASP A 129 27.19 -15.75 0.39
C ASP A 129 25.87 -16.47 0.76
N PRO A 130 24.77 -15.71 0.99
CA PRO A 130 23.49 -16.31 1.33
C PRO A 130 22.82 -16.88 0.09
N VAL A 131 22.06 -17.95 0.25
CA VAL A 131 21.03 -18.29 -0.74
C VAL A 131 19.90 -17.27 -0.65
N VAL A 132 19.60 -16.60 -1.78
CA VAL A 132 18.54 -15.60 -1.83
C VAL A 132 17.35 -16.17 -2.58
N LEU A 133 16.16 -16.13 -1.96
CA LEU A 133 14.89 -16.56 -2.55
C LEU A 133 13.92 -15.38 -2.59
N ALA A 134 13.58 -14.93 -3.77
CA ALA A 134 12.50 -13.97 -3.99
C ALA A 134 11.21 -14.72 -4.34
N VAL A 135 10.12 -14.41 -3.67
CA VAL A 135 8.83 -15.09 -3.86
C VAL A 135 7.76 -14.06 -4.18
N THR A 136 7.04 -14.27 -5.26
CA THR A 136 5.87 -13.44 -5.60
C THR A 136 4.79 -14.28 -6.27
N ALA A 137 3.53 -13.85 -6.17
CA ALA A 137 2.42 -14.44 -6.91
C ALA A 137 2.20 -13.77 -8.26
N THR A 138 2.73 -12.58 -8.44
CA THR A 138 2.51 -11.72 -9.60
C THR A 138 3.81 -11.02 -9.96
N ALA A 139 4.30 -11.25 -11.16
CA ALA A 139 5.51 -10.60 -11.66
C ALA A 139 5.40 -10.37 -13.18
N PRO A 140 4.89 -9.21 -13.61
CA PRO A 140 5.08 -8.74 -14.99
C PRO A 140 6.57 -8.76 -15.38
N ILE A 141 6.85 -8.75 -16.66
CA ILE A 141 8.24 -8.94 -17.17
C ILE A 141 9.22 -7.93 -16.58
N ASP A 142 8.84 -6.67 -16.55
CA ASP A 142 9.60 -5.56 -15.99
C ASP A 142 9.90 -5.76 -14.49
N VAL A 143 8.86 -6.17 -13.74
CA VAL A 143 8.97 -6.47 -12.30
C VAL A 143 9.90 -7.66 -12.06
N ALA A 144 9.74 -8.73 -12.82
CA ALA A 144 10.60 -9.92 -12.69
C ALA A 144 12.06 -9.59 -13.03
N SER A 145 12.29 -8.83 -14.11
CA SER A 145 13.63 -8.40 -14.51
C SER A 145 14.29 -7.54 -13.45
N TYR A 146 13.55 -6.62 -12.84
CA TYR A 146 14.04 -5.80 -11.74
C TYR A 146 14.44 -6.64 -10.52
N ILE A 147 13.60 -7.60 -10.11
CA ILE A 147 13.90 -8.50 -8.98
C ILE A 147 15.17 -9.30 -9.25
N VAL A 148 15.26 -9.91 -10.44
CA VAL A 148 16.43 -10.72 -10.86
C VAL A 148 17.72 -9.90 -10.80
N GLN A 149 17.72 -8.70 -11.35
CA GLN A 149 18.89 -7.81 -11.36
C GLN A 149 19.26 -7.31 -9.96
N SER A 150 18.26 -6.85 -9.20
CA SER A 150 18.50 -6.23 -7.89
C SER A 150 19.05 -7.22 -6.86
N LEU A 151 18.53 -8.46 -6.87
CA LEU A 151 18.93 -9.51 -5.93
C LEU A 151 20.01 -10.46 -6.47
N GLY A 152 20.38 -10.36 -7.75
CA GLY A 152 21.34 -11.27 -8.38
C GLY A 152 20.82 -12.70 -8.51
N ILE A 153 19.52 -12.88 -8.77
CA ILE A 153 18.88 -14.19 -8.88
C ILE A 153 19.44 -14.94 -10.10
N GLN A 154 19.86 -16.18 -9.88
CA GLN A 154 20.47 -17.01 -10.92
C GLN A 154 19.49 -17.96 -11.61
N ALA A 155 18.38 -18.30 -10.95
CA ALA A 155 17.38 -19.22 -11.47
C ALA A 155 15.98 -18.72 -11.15
N VAL A 156 15.08 -18.82 -12.13
CA VAL A 156 13.67 -18.48 -12.00
C VAL A 156 12.85 -19.76 -12.16
N VAL A 157 12.03 -20.06 -11.14
CA VAL A 157 11.11 -21.19 -11.17
C VAL A 157 9.69 -20.64 -11.25
N ARG A 158 8.90 -21.13 -12.18
CA ARG A 158 7.51 -20.74 -12.41
C ARG A 158 6.58 -21.91 -12.19
N ASP A 159 5.40 -21.63 -11.69
CA ASP A 159 4.29 -22.57 -11.75
C ASP A 159 3.55 -22.29 -13.08
N GLU A 160 3.68 -23.21 -14.02
CA GLU A 160 3.05 -23.12 -15.34
C GLU A 160 1.60 -23.63 -15.34
N ALA A 161 1.09 -24.04 -14.19
CA ALA A 161 -0.26 -24.58 -14.08
C ALA A 161 -1.31 -23.51 -14.38
N ASP A 162 -2.04 -23.71 -15.48
CA ASP A 162 -3.19 -22.89 -15.83
C ASP A 162 -4.30 -23.08 -14.80
N ARG A 163 -4.88 -21.99 -14.37
CA ARG A 163 -6.04 -22.00 -13.49
C ARG A 163 -7.33 -22.19 -14.31
N CYS A 164 -7.49 -23.37 -14.91
CA CYS A 164 -8.61 -23.71 -15.80
C CYS A 164 -9.98 -23.67 -15.09
N ASN A 165 -9.98 -23.68 -13.75
CA ASN A 165 -11.17 -23.57 -12.91
C ASN A 165 -11.73 -22.14 -12.80
N LEU A 166 -11.09 -21.13 -13.43
CA LEU A 166 -11.54 -19.75 -13.39
C LEU A 166 -12.31 -19.35 -14.65
N THR A 167 -13.47 -18.76 -14.44
CA THR A 167 -14.24 -18.06 -15.46
C THR A 167 -14.14 -16.55 -15.22
N VAL A 168 -14.14 -15.76 -16.30
CA VAL A 168 -14.15 -14.29 -16.21
C VAL A 168 -15.40 -13.76 -16.88
N ASP A 169 -16.24 -13.07 -16.10
CA ASP A 169 -17.43 -12.38 -16.56
C ASP A 169 -17.12 -10.88 -16.70
N ASP A 170 -17.06 -10.42 -17.94
CA ASP A 170 -16.74 -9.03 -18.26
C ASP A 170 -18.00 -8.18 -18.38
N HIS A 171 -18.19 -7.32 -17.39
CA HIS A 171 -19.31 -6.38 -17.30
C HIS A 171 -18.82 -4.93 -17.09
N ARG A 172 -17.63 -4.58 -17.62
CA ARG A 172 -17.03 -3.23 -17.48
C ARG A 172 -17.88 -2.08 -18.01
N SER A 173 -18.83 -2.37 -18.89
CA SER A 173 -19.78 -1.38 -19.45
C SER A 173 -21.16 -1.41 -18.81
N LEU A 174 -21.40 -2.25 -17.81
CA LEU A 174 -22.70 -2.42 -17.20
C LEU A 174 -23.15 -1.14 -16.47
N ARG A 175 -24.35 -0.65 -16.79
CA ARG A 175 -24.91 0.56 -16.17
C ARG A 175 -25.41 0.33 -14.74
N ASP A 176 -26.07 -0.80 -14.52
CA ASP A 176 -26.64 -1.19 -13.23
C ASP A 176 -25.82 -2.35 -12.63
N LYS A 177 -24.66 -2.00 -12.09
CA LYS A 177 -23.79 -2.97 -11.44
C LYS A 177 -24.30 -3.44 -10.09
N ASP A 178 -25.16 -2.65 -9.44
CA ASP A 178 -25.74 -2.99 -8.13
C ASP A 178 -26.73 -4.14 -8.23
N SER A 179 -27.65 -4.09 -9.18
CA SER A 179 -28.60 -5.19 -9.43
C SER A 179 -27.88 -6.48 -9.89
N TYR A 180 -26.80 -6.35 -10.64
CA TYR A 180 -25.98 -7.50 -11.00
C TYR A 180 -25.31 -8.11 -9.78
N LEU A 181 -24.66 -7.30 -8.95
CA LEU A 181 -24.03 -7.74 -7.72
C LEU A 181 -25.02 -8.36 -6.74
N ALA A 182 -26.21 -7.77 -6.59
CA ALA A 182 -27.26 -8.31 -5.73
C ALA A 182 -27.68 -9.74 -6.13
N ARG A 183 -27.69 -10.06 -7.44
CA ARG A 183 -27.97 -11.45 -7.92
C ARG A 183 -26.86 -12.42 -7.50
N ILE A 184 -25.58 -12.01 -7.57
CA ILE A 184 -24.46 -12.82 -7.09
C ILE A 184 -24.60 -13.06 -5.59
N VAL A 185 -24.85 -12.00 -4.83
CA VAL A 185 -25.03 -12.07 -3.37
C VAL A 185 -26.22 -12.96 -2.98
N ALA A 186 -27.30 -12.90 -3.75
CA ALA A 186 -28.50 -13.72 -3.51
C ALA A 186 -28.26 -15.24 -3.73
N SER A 187 -27.22 -15.65 -4.47
CA SER A 187 -26.85 -17.06 -4.60
C SER A 187 -26.43 -17.68 -3.27
N GLY A 188 -25.97 -16.86 -2.32
CA GLY A 188 -25.43 -17.31 -1.04
C GLY A 188 -24.07 -17.99 -1.16
N GLU A 189 -23.41 -17.94 -2.32
CA GLU A 189 -22.07 -18.47 -2.51
C GLU A 189 -20.99 -17.54 -1.94
N LYS A 190 -19.85 -18.10 -1.57
CA LYS A 190 -18.77 -17.34 -0.94
C LYS A 190 -18.18 -16.33 -1.92
N THR A 191 -18.35 -15.04 -1.61
CA THR A 191 -18.08 -13.92 -2.50
C THR A 191 -17.18 -12.87 -1.84
N ILE A 192 -16.17 -12.42 -2.54
CA ILE A 192 -15.36 -11.23 -2.18
C ILE A 192 -15.71 -10.11 -3.16
N VAL A 193 -16.01 -8.92 -2.65
CA VAL A 193 -16.30 -7.72 -3.44
C VAL A 193 -15.28 -6.64 -3.14
N TYR A 194 -14.45 -6.28 -4.12
CA TYR A 194 -13.43 -5.26 -3.95
C TYR A 194 -13.93 -3.87 -4.33
N VAL A 195 -13.72 -2.92 -3.43
CA VAL A 195 -14.01 -1.48 -3.58
C VAL A 195 -12.79 -0.65 -3.19
N ASN A 196 -12.72 0.60 -3.67
CA ASN A 196 -11.52 1.42 -3.53
C ASN A 196 -11.49 2.34 -2.30
N SER A 197 -12.56 2.38 -1.49
CA SER A 197 -12.58 3.22 -0.30
C SER A 197 -13.14 2.51 0.93
N ARG A 198 -12.68 2.96 2.11
CA ARG A 198 -13.17 2.46 3.40
C ARG A 198 -14.68 2.72 3.54
N MET A 199 -15.11 3.94 3.24
CA MET A 199 -16.55 4.30 3.29
C MET A 199 -17.33 3.49 2.27
N GLY A 200 -16.84 3.34 1.03
CA GLY A 200 -17.47 2.52 0.01
C GLY A 200 -17.70 1.08 0.45
N SER A 201 -16.76 0.49 1.24
CA SER A 201 -16.96 -0.87 1.76
C SER A 201 -18.12 -0.95 2.77
N VAL A 202 -18.30 0.07 3.60
CA VAL A 202 -19.39 0.16 4.57
C VAL A 202 -20.73 0.44 3.86
N ASP A 203 -20.74 1.41 2.97
CA ASP A 203 -21.97 1.86 2.28
C ASP A 203 -22.51 0.79 1.34
N LEU A 204 -21.64 0.14 0.55
CA LEU A 204 -22.06 -0.97 -0.31
C LEU A 204 -22.56 -2.16 0.51
N THR A 205 -21.94 -2.45 1.67
CA THR A 205 -22.45 -3.49 2.59
C THR A 205 -23.85 -3.18 3.08
N ARG A 206 -24.12 -1.93 3.51
CA ARG A 206 -25.47 -1.50 3.93
C ARG A 206 -26.45 -1.61 2.80
N HIS A 207 -26.05 -1.17 1.60
CA HIS A 207 -26.88 -1.23 0.41
C HIS A 207 -27.26 -2.67 0.04
N LEU A 208 -26.28 -3.59 -0.01
CA LEU A 208 -26.51 -5.00 -0.29
C LEU A 208 -27.41 -5.68 0.74
N ARG A 209 -27.25 -5.38 2.03
CA ARG A 209 -28.13 -5.89 3.10
C ARG A 209 -29.57 -5.46 2.91
N ALA A 210 -29.80 -4.25 2.40
CA ALA A 210 -31.14 -3.75 2.09
C ALA A 210 -31.72 -4.40 0.82
N MET A 211 -30.88 -4.60 -0.23
CA MET A 211 -31.34 -5.20 -1.49
C MET A 211 -31.60 -6.71 -1.37
N VAL A 212 -30.86 -7.42 -0.52
CA VAL A 212 -30.93 -8.89 -0.38
C VAL A 212 -31.14 -9.28 1.09
N PRO A 213 -32.32 -8.99 1.68
CA PRO A 213 -32.59 -9.17 3.11
C PRO A 213 -32.41 -10.61 3.61
N GLN A 214 -32.65 -11.60 2.74
CA GLN A 214 -32.55 -13.03 3.08
C GLN A 214 -31.13 -13.48 3.45
N VAL A 215 -30.09 -12.80 2.98
CA VAL A 215 -28.69 -13.08 3.32
C VAL A 215 -28.00 -11.92 4.02
N ALA A 216 -28.75 -10.91 4.46
CA ALA A 216 -28.19 -9.69 5.05
C ALA A 216 -27.20 -9.93 6.19
N MET A 217 -27.46 -10.92 7.05
CA MET A 217 -26.58 -11.27 8.16
C MET A 217 -25.27 -11.97 7.73
N GLN A 218 -25.22 -12.45 6.49
CA GLN A 218 -24.04 -13.10 5.91
C GLN A 218 -23.15 -12.13 5.13
N VAL A 219 -23.54 -10.85 5.01
CA VAL A 219 -22.79 -9.81 4.31
C VAL A 219 -22.01 -8.97 5.33
N GLY A 220 -20.71 -8.92 5.22
CA GLY A 220 -19.82 -8.12 6.06
C GLY A 220 -18.94 -7.17 5.24
N PHE A 221 -18.22 -6.29 5.94
CA PHE A 221 -17.20 -5.45 5.32
C PHE A 221 -15.83 -5.62 6.01
N TYR A 222 -14.75 -5.29 5.26
CA TYR A 222 -13.39 -5.36 5.77
C TYR A 222 -12.55 -4.23 5.15
N ASN A 223 -11.89 -3.45 5.99
CA ASN A 223 -10.97 -2.40 5.53
C ASN A 223 -9.90 -2.10 6.60
N ALA A 224 -8.87 -1.34 6.23
CA ALA A 224 -7.76 -0.99 7.11
C ALA A 224 -8.14 -0.05 8.28
N GLY A 225 -9.35 0.50 8.31
CA GLY A 225 -9.85 1.31 9.43
C GLY A 225 -10.39 0.48 10.61
N LEU A 226 -10.55 -0.83 10.43
CA LEU A 226 -10.93 -1.74 11.50
C LEU A 226 -9.75 -2.02 12.42
N SER A 227 -10.02 -2.19 13.72
CA SER A 227 -9.03 -2.66 14.68
C SER A 227 -8.51 -4.07 14.31
N ARG A 228 -7.35 -4.44 14.85
CA ARG A 228 -6.77 -5.78 14.62
C ARG A 228 -7.74 -6.89 15.04
N ASP A 229 -8.37 -6.76 16.22
CA ASP A 229 -9.27 -7.78 16.74
C ASP A 229 -10.54 -7.92 15.90
N GLU A 230 -11.09 -6.81 15.40
CA GLU A 230 -12.22 -6.83 14.48
C GLU A 230 -11.85 -7.51 13.16
N ARG A 231 -10.69 -7.21 12.59
CA ARG A 231 -10.20 -7.86 11.37
C ARG A 231 -10.08 -9.38 11.55
N LEU A 232 -9.41 -9.83 12.59
CA LEU A 232 -9.26 -11.27 12.92
C LEU A 232 -10.62 -11.95 13.12
N ARG A 233 -11.55 -11.26 13.78
CA ARG A 233 -12.92 -11.79 13.97
C ARG A 233 -13.65 -11.97 12.65
N ILE A 234 -13.59 -10.98 11.76
CA ILE A 234 -14.26 -11.02 10.46
C ILE A 234 -13.65 -12.10 9.58
N GLU A 235 -12.32 -12.21 9.55
CA GLU A 235 -11.59 -13.27 8.83
C GLU A 235 -12.02 -14.67 9.29
N ARG A 236 -12.13 -14.89 10.60
CA ARG A 236 -12.63 -16.15 11.16
C ARG A 236 -14.06 -16.43 10.74
N LEU A 237 -14.97 -15.46 10.89
CA LEU A 237 -16.38 -15.63 10.50
C LEU A 237 -16.52 -15.92 9.00
N PHE A 238 -15.68 -15.31 8.15
CA PHE A 238 -15.68 -15.57 6.72
C PHE A 238 -15.08 -16.95 6.39
N ARG A 239 -14.04 -17.37 7.08
CA ARG A 239 -13.46 -18.73 6.93
C ARG A 239 -14.46 -19.82 7.35
N GLU A 240 -15.19 -19.61 8.42
CA GLU A 240 -16.20 -20.53 8.97
C GLU A 240 -17.55 -20.48 8.23
N ASN A 241 -17.67 -19.71 7.15
CA ASN A 241 -18.91 -19.54 6.35
C ASN A 241 -20.09 -18.91 7.10
N VAL A 242 -19.87 -18.28 8.25
CA VAL A 242 -20.87 -17.46 8.95
C VAL A 242 -21.11 -16.16 8.15
N LEU A 243 -20.02 -15.52 7.71
CA LEU A 243 -20.10 -14.53 6.64
C LEU A 243 -19.81 -15.23 5.31
N ARG A 244 -20.61 -14.97 4.30
CA ARG A 244 -20.44 -15.52 2.95
C ARG A 244 -20.08 -14.46 1.92
N VAL A 245 -20.44 -13.20 2.19
CA VAL A 245 -20.10 -12.08 1.33
C VAL A 245 -19.28 -11.07 2.11
N LEU A 246 -18.11 -10.71 1.57
CA LEU A 246 -17.22 -9.74 2.18
C LEU A 246 -16.95 -8.59 1.20
N VAL A 247 -17.43 -7.40 1.54
CA VAL A 247 -17.10 -6.17 0.80
C VAL A 247 -15.85 -5.56 1.40
N CYS A 248 -14.79 -5.44 0.63
CA CYS A 248 -13.48 -5.07 1.18
C CYS A 248 -12.67 -4.14 0.27
N THR A 249 -11.68 -3.49 0.88
CA THR A 249 -10.60 -2.83 0.13
C THR A 249 -9.46 -3.82 -0.12
N SER A 250 -8.41 -3.40 -0.84
CA SER A 250 -7.17 -4.17 -1.03
C SER A 250 -6.52 -4.66 0.28
N ALA A 251 -6.88 -4.05 1.42
CA ALA A 251 -6.46 -4.51 2.74
C ALA A 251 -6.86 -5.98 3.04
N PHE A 252 -7.88 -6.51 2.37
CA PHE A 252 -8.23 -7.92 2.41
C PHE A 252 -7.50 -8.67 1.29
N GLY A 253 -6.23 -8.85 1.44
CA GLY A 253 -5.44 -9.41 0.35
C GLY A 253 -4.17 -10.08 0.83
N GLU A 254 -3.36 -9.42 1.60
CA GLU A 254 -2.06 -9.93 1.99
C GLU A 254 -2.18 -10.87 3.19
N GLY A 255 -1.59 -12.07 3.07
CA GLY A 255 -1.49 -13.04 4.16
C GLY A 255 -2.76 -13.85 4.49
N ILE A 256 -3.90 -13.57 3.86
CA ILE A 256 -5.15 -14.28 4.13
C ILE A 256 -5.34 -15.41 3.11
N ASP A 257 -5.43 -16.65 3.58
CA ASP A 257 -5.75 -17.79 2.73
C ASP A 257 -7.17 -18.30 3.02
N ILE A 258 -8.04 -18.14 2.03
CA ILE A 258 -9.42 -18.63 2.02
C ILE A 258 -9.63 -19.36 0.69
N PRO A 259 -9.58 -20.68 0.69
CA PRO A 259 -9.47 -21.46 -0.55
C PRO A 259 -10.79 -21.61 -1.32
N ASP A 260 -11.92 -21.46 -0.67
CA ASP A 260 -13.25 -21.83 -1.17
C ASP A 260 -14.08 -20.63 -1.69
N VAL A 261 -13.44 -19.56 -2.12
CA VAL A 261 -14.10 -18.39 -2.71
C VAL A 261 -14.61 -18.73 -4.10
N ARG A 262 -15.92 -18.56 -4.34
CA ARG A 262 -16.59 -18.85 -5.61
C ARG A 262 -16.70 -17.64 -6.53
N HIS A 263 -16.89 -16.46 -5.95
CA HIS A 263 -17.00 -15.22 -6.71
C HIS A 263 -16.02 -14.18 -6.19
N VAL A 264 -15.25 -13.61 -7.09
CA VAL A 264 -14.47 -12.39 -6.84
C VAL A 264 -15.04 -11.30 -7.73
N VAL A 265 -15.50 -10.22 -7.14
CA VAL A 265 -16.10 -9.10 -7.85
C VAL A 265 -15.19 -7.88 -7.75
N LEU A 266 -14.62 -7.45 -8.86
CA LEU A 266 -13.92 -6.18 -8.96
C LEU A 266 -14.95 -5.08 -9.23
N TYR A 267 -15.61 -4.62 -8.16
CA TYR A 267 -16.64 -3.59 -8.23
C TYR A 267 -16.02 -2.20 -8.43
N GLY A 268 -14.91 -1.92 -7.76
CA GLY A 268 -14.01 -0.79 -8.02
C GLY A 268 -12.86 -1.21 -8.92
N MET A 269 -12.28 -0.26 -9.66
CA MET A 269 -11.14 -0.49 -10.53
C MET A 269 -9.85 -0.63 -9.69
N PRO A 270 -9.06 -1.69 -9.85
CA PRO A 270 -7.73 -1.79 -9.21
C PRO A 270 -6.80 -0.64 -9.63
N PHE A 271 -5.79 -0.33 -8.81
CA PHE A 271 -4.81 0.72 -9.12
C PHE A 271 -3.65 0.24 -9.99
N SER A 272 -3.46 -1.07 -10.13
CA SER A 272 -2.36 -1.63 -10.93
C SER A 272 -2.70 -3.03 -11.43
N GLU A 273 -1.92 -3.51 -12.39
CA GLU A 273 -1.99 -4.89 -12.87
C GLU A 273 -1.67 -5.90 -11.77
N ILE A 274 -0.75 -5.57 -10.88
CA ILE A 274 -0.42 -6.40 -9.71
C ILE A 274 -1.64 -6.57 -8.82
N GLU A 275 -2.31 -5.48 -8.48
CA GLU A 275 -3.51 -5.49 -7.65
C GLU A 275 -4.67 -6.23 -8.35
N PHE A 276 -4.85 -6.01 -9.65
CA PHE A 276 -5.81 -6.75 -10.48
C PHE A 276 -5.59 -8.27 -10.39
N ASN A 277 -4.36 -8.72 -10.54
CA ASN A 277 -4.01 -10.14 -10.46
C ASN A 277 -4.11 -10.70 -9.03
N GLN A 278 -3.71 -9.94 -8.01
CA GLN A 278 -3.82 -10.34 -6.60
C GLN A 278 -5.27 -10.52 -6.16
N MET A 279 -6.14 -9.58 -6.52
CA MET A 279 -7.57 -9.64 -6.21
C MET A 279 -8.23 -10.80 -6.94
N SER A 280 -8.04 -10.90 -8.26
CA SER A 280 -8.58 -11.99 -9.09
C SER A 280 -8.07 -13.36 -8.64
N GLY A 281 -6.82 -13.45 -8.22
CA GLY A 281 -6.17 -14.66 -7.75
C GLY A 281 -6.74 -15.25 -6.45
N ARG A 282 -7.72 -14.57 -5.80
CA ARG A 282 -8.43 -15.10 -4.62
C ARG A 282 -9.51 -16.12 -4.97
N ALA A 283 -10.02 -16.09 -6.20
CA ALA A 283 -11.06 -17.00 -6.64
C ALA A 283 -10.54 -18.45 -6.75
N GLY A 284 -11.30 -19.44 -6.30
CA GLY A 284 -11.13 -20.87 -6.55
C GLY A 284 -9.76 -21.46 -6.22
N ARG A 285 -9.13 -21.06 -5.11
CA ARG A 285 -7.80 -21.57 -4.73
C ARG A 285 -7.79 -23.06 -4.39
N ASN A 286 -8.93 -23.63 -4.05
CA ASN A 286 -9.08 -25.05 -3.80
C ASN A 286 -9.24 -25.89 -5.08
N GLY A 287 -9.07 -25.30 -6.26
CA GLY A 287 -9.27 -25.95 -7.56
C GLY A 287 -10.75 -26.07 -7.98
N GLY A 288 -11.69 -25.66 -7.15
CA GLY A 288 -13.11 -25.64 -7.52
C GLY A 288 -13.45 -24.47 -8.44
N ASP A 289 -14.49 -24.64 -9.28
CA ASP A 289 -14.95 -23.61 -10.21
C ASP A 289 -15.23 -22.30 -9.51
N ALA A 290 -14.73 -21.19 -10.08
CA ALA A 290 -14.94 -19.87 -9.54
C ALA A 290 -14.97 -18.83 -10.66
N THR A 291 -15.67 -17.72 -10.39
CA THR A 291 -15.87 -16.64 -11.37
C THR A 291 -15.29 -15.32 -10.86
N VAL A 292 -14.54 -14.65 -11.73
CA VAL A 292 -14.08 -13.28 -11.52
C VAL A 292 -14.97 -12.35 -12.35
N HIS A 293 -15.64 -11.40 -11.66
CA HIS A 293 -16.54 -10.45 -12.30
C HIS A 293 -15.89 -9.08 -12.39
N LEU A 294 -15.82 -8.53 -13.60
CA LEU A 294 -15.26 -7.20 -13.85
C LEU A 294 -16.40 -6.20 -13.97
N LEU A 295 -16.67 -5.43 -12.91
CA LEU A 295 -17.77 -4.45 -12.85
C LEU A 295 -17.31 -2.99 -12.88
N PHE A 296 -16.03 -2.73 -12.78
CA PHE A 296 -15.49 -1.38 -12.84
C PHE A 296 -15.63 -0.75 -14.24
N GLY A 297 -15.55 0.58 -14.31
CA GLY A 297 -15.68 1.31 -15.56
C GLY A 297 -14.92 2.64 -15.57
N SER A 298 -15.20 3.47 -16.57
CA SER A 298 -14.51 4.77 -16.76
C SER A 298 -14.69 5.73 -15.58
N ARG A 299 -15.83 5.64 -14.85
CA ARG A 299 -16.06 6.45 -13.65
C ARG A 299 -15.11 6.05 -12.51
N ASP A 300 -14.87 4.74 -12.35
CA ASP A 300 -13.96 4.23 -11.33
C ASP A 300 -12.51 4.66 -11.66
N ALA A 301 -12.13 4.62 -12.95
CA ALA A 301 -10.85 5.13 -13.43
C ALA A 301 -10.65 6.62 -13.13
N ALA A 302 -11.68 7.44 -13.38
CA ALA A 302 -11.65 8.86 -13.08
C ALA A 302 -11.53 9.14 -11.56
N SER A 303 -12.25 8.36 -10.74
CA SER A 303 -12.17 8.44 -9.28
C SER A 303 -10.76 8.10 -8.76
N ASN A 304 -10.17 7.01 -9.25
CA ASN A 304 -8.82 6.59 -8.88
C ASN A 304 -7.77 7.63 -9.30
N ARG A 305 -7.89 8.21 -10.48
CA ARG A 305 -7.02 9.31 -10.91
C ARG A 305 -7.13 10.51 -9.99
N GLY A 306 -8.36 10.83 -9.53
CA GLY A 306 -8.59 11.88 -8.53
C GLY A 306 -7.85 11.60 -7.22
N VAL A 307 -7.85 10.35 -6.74
CA VAL A 307 -7.12 9.94 -5.53
C VAL A 307 -5.61 10.09 -5.73
N LEU A 308 -5.06 9.65 -6.86
CA LEU A 308 -3.62 9.79 -7.15
C LEU A 308 -3.21 11.26 -7.24
N ASN A 309 -4.01 12.09 -7.90
CA ASN A 309 -3.75 13.54 -8.01
C ASN A 309 -3.83 14.26 -6.64
N GLN A 310 -4.57 13.74 -5.67
CA GLN A 310 -4.54 14.26 -4.30
C GLN A 310 -3.23 13.91 -3.60
N GLY A 311 -2.75 12.69 -3.80
CA GLY A 311 -1.48 12.21 -3.24
C GLY A 311 -0.24 12.83 -3.90
N THR A 312 -0.34 13.23 -5.17
CA THR A 312 0.73 13.90 -5.92
C THR A 312 0.12 14.88 -6.91
N PRO A 313 -0.07 16.14 -6.48
CA PRO A 313 -0.71 17.16 -7.31
C PRO A 313 0.11 17.48 -8.54
N GLU A 314 -0.57 17.80 -9.63
CA GLU A 314 0.07 18.28 -10.85
C GLU A 314 0.86 19.59 -10.61
N HIS A 315 1.81 19.86 -11.48
CA HIS A 315 2.72 21.02 -11.40
C HIS A 315 1.98 22.34 -11.10
N ASP A 316 0.84 22.59 -11.74
CA ASP A 316 0.10 23.85 -11.57
C ASP A 316 -0.50 24.01 -10.17
N ALA A 317 -0.97 22.88 -9.57
CA ALA A 317 -1.42 22.88 -8.20
C ALA A 317 -0.27 23.13 -7.21
N MET A 318 0.87 22.48 -7.42
CA MET A 318 2.08 22.70 -6.65
C MET A 318 2.54 24.15 -6.72
N ALA A 319 2.59 24.71 -7.93
CA ALA A 319 2.94 26.10 -8.15
C ALA A 319 1.95 27.07 -7.49
N GLN A 320 0.67 26.74 -7.43
CA GLN A 320 -0.35 27.54 -6.74
C GLN A 320 -0.13 27.52 -5.23
N ILE A 321 0.06 26.34 -4.61
CA ILE A 321 0.31 26.21 -3.18
C ILE A 321 1.57 26.98 -2.79
N TYR A 322 2.66 26.84 -3.53
CA TYR A 322 3.91 27.56 -3.25
C TYR A 322 3.78 29.07 -3.39
N ARG A 323 3.07 29.55 -4.43
CA ARG A 323 2.80 30.98 -4.61
C ARG A 323 2.03 31.59 -3.43
N GLU A 324 1.06 30.88 -2.87
CA GLU A 324 0.31 31.34 -1.73
C GLU A 324 1.17 31.35 -0.45
N LEU A 325 2.00 30.34 -0.22
CA LEU A 325 2.96 30.34 0.89
C LEU A 325 3.95 31.53 0.81
N ARG A 326 4.52 31.79 -0.36
CA ARG A 326 5.41 32.93 -0.61
C ARG A 326 4.69 34.29 -0.43
N ARG A 327 3.42 34.33 -0.77
CA ARG A 327 2.62 35.54 -0.56
C ARG A 327 2.35 35.78 0.91
N MET A 328 1.94 34.76 1.66
CA MET A 328 1.72 34.84 3.11
C MET A 328 2.98 35.32 3.84
N GLN A 329 4.15 34.86 3.44
CA GLN A 329 5.42 35.33 3.99
C GLN A 329 5.65 36.83 3.74
N ARG A 330 5.37 37.32 2.53
CA ARG A 330 5.52 38.75 2.20
C ARG A 330 4.54 39.62 2.96
N GLU A 331 3.28 39.19 3.08
CA GLU A 331 2.25 39.89 3.86
C GLU A 331 2.63 39.98 5.34
N ALA A 332 3.12 38.89 5.92
CA ALA A 332 3.60 38.86 7.30
C ALA A 332 4.82 39.77 7.53
N ALA A 333 5.78 39.76 6.61
CA ALA A 333 6.96 40.64 6.71
C ALA A 333 6.62 42.13 6.59
N GLN A 334 5.48 42.47 6.01
CA GLN A 334 4.95 43.84 5.91
C GLN A 334 4.02 44.20 7.07
N GLY A 335 3.84 43.31 8.05
CA GLY A 335 2.92 43.54 9.20
C GLY A 335 1.44 43.51 8.78
N VAL A 336 1.13 43.02 7.63
CA VAL A 336 -0.25 42.81 7.16
C VAL A 336 -0.78 41.53 7.80
N ALA A 337 -2.01 41.58 8.34
CA ALA A 337 -2.63 40.39 8.92
C ALA A 337 -2.78 39.29 7.86
N VAL A 338 -2.00 38.22 7.99
CA VAL A 338 -2.04 37.08 7.10
C VAL A 338 -3.31 36.29 7.37
N GLY A 339 -4.18 36.19 6.37
CA GLY A 339 -5.39 35.37 6.49
C GLY A 339 -6.50 35.98 7.34
N ALA A 340 -6.68 37.31 7.31
CA ALA A 340 -7.91 37.91 7.84
C ALA A 340 -9.12 37.31 7.11
N PHE A 341 -9.79 36.40 7.76
CA PHE A 341 -11.03 35.78 7.30
C PHE A 341 -12.10 36.86 7.16
N VAL A 342 -12.47 37.23 5.95
CA VAL A 342 -13.68 38.01 5.71
C VAL A 342 -14.83 36.98 5.68
N PRO A 343 -15.70 36.96 6.70
CA PRO A 343 -16.85 36.06 6.64
C PRO A 343 -17.69 36.46 5.43
N VAL A 344 -17.88 35.52 4.49
CA VAL A 344 -18.81 35.68 3.39
C VAL A 344 -20.22 35.75 3.98
N ARG A 345 -20.78 36.97 4.08
CA ARG A 345 -22.20 37.17 4.29
C ARG A 345 -22.95 36.69 3.07
N GLY A 346 -23.66 35.58 3.19
CA GLY A 346 -24.63 35.18 2.16
C GLY A 346 -24.82 33.68 2.01
N ARG A 347 -25.52 33.11 2.97
CA ARG A 347 -26.66 32.17 2.80
C ARG A 347 -27.21 31.83 4.17
N GLU A 348 -28.39 32.37 4.45
CA GLU A 348 -29.21 31.97 5.58
C GLU A 348 -29.68 30.53 5.40
N SER A 349 -29.09 29.63 6.18
CA SER A 349 -29.74 28.44 6.73
C SER A 349 -28.88 28.02 7.94
N ALA A 350 -29.04 28.75 9.04
CA ALA A 350 -28.48 28.43 10.32
C ALA A 350 -29.25 27.23 10.90
N VAL A 351 -28.55 26.09 10.99
CA VAL A 351 -28.83 25.14 12.06
C VAL A 351 -27.79 25.45 13.14
N ALA A 352 -28.27 25.95 14.28
CA ALA A 352 -27.48 26.25 15.45
C ALA A 352 -26.71 25.00 15.90
N GLY A 353 -25.37 25.06 15.99
CA GLY A 353 -24.57 24.01 16.62
C GLY A 353 -23.12 23.86 16.17
N ASP A 354 -22.54 24.75 15.37
CA ASP A 354 -21.18 24.51 14.82
C ASP A 354 -20.20 25.70 15.00
N GLU A 355 -20.26 26.36 16.17
CA GLU A 355 -19.25 27.38 16.54
C GLU A 355 -17.86 26.78 16.78
N SER A 356 -17.73 25.46 17.06
CA SER A 356 -16.44 24.80 17.30
C SER A 356 -15.63 24.54 16.02
N ARG A 357 -16.23 24.64 14.83
CA ARG A 357 -15.55 24.48 13.55
C ARG A 357 -14.90 25.76 13.01
N MET A 358 -15.40 26.93 13.42
CA MET A 358 -14.90 28.23 12.95
C MET A 358 -13.54 28.65 13.54
N GLU A 359 -13.13 28.10 14.69
CA GLU A 359 -11.83 28.42 15.31
C GLU A 359 -10.64 27.63 14.71
N LYS A 360 -10.88 26.65 13.85
CA LYS A 360 -9.85 25.72 13.37
C LYS A 360 -8.98 26.24 12.21
N ASP A 361 -9.41 27.27 11.50
CA ASP A 361 -8.76 27.75 10.29
C ASP A 361 -7.91 29.02 10.46
N VAL A 362 -7.60 29.41 11.69
CA VAL A 362 -6.81 30.63 11.95
C VAL A 362 -5.34 30.36 11.68
N VAL A 363 -4.79 31.04 10.68
CA VAL A 363 -3.35 31.14 10.48
C VAL A 363 -2.79 32.13 11.48
N SER A 364 -1.97 31.66 12.43
CA SER A 364 -1.21 32.54 13.32
C SER A 364 0.22 32.71 12.82
N VAL A 365 0.80 33.89 13.08
CA VAL A 365 2.16 34.22 12.70
C VAL A 365 3.00 34.33 13.95
N SER A 366 4.14 33.68 13.98
CA SER A 366 5.15 33.76 15.04
C SER A 366 6.51 34.11 14.43
N THR A 367 7.39 34.74 15.20
CA THR A 367 8.75 35.06 14.78
C THR A 367 9.74 34.44 15.75
N HIS A 368 10.64 33.61 15.24
CA HIS A 368 11.71 32.98 16.00
C HIS A 368 13.06 33.21 15.30
N ASP A 369 14.02 33.73 16.01
CA ASP A 369 15.37 34.02 15.51
C ASP A 369 15.42 34.88 14.22
N GLY A 370 14.41 35.75 14.04
CA GLY A 370 14.27 36.60 12.85
C GLY A 370 13.51 35.95 11.70
N ASP A 371 13.23 34.66 11.76
CA ASP A 371 12.43 33.92 10.76
C ASP A 371 10.93 33.98 11.09
N VAL A 372 10.12 34.18 10.08
CA VAL A 372 8.65 34.21 10.19
C VAL A 372 8.09 32.81 9.97
N PHE A 373 7.30 32.33 10.93
CA PHE A 373 6.59 31.06 10.86
C PHE A 373 5.08 31.27 10.81
N PHE A 374 4.40 30.43 10.04
CA PHE A 374 2.94 30.36 10.01
C PHE A 374 2.50 29.09 10.70
N THR A 375 1.59 29.20 11.66
CA THR A 375 0.91 28.04 12.23
C THR A 375 -0.41 27.85 11.50
N MET A 376 -0.57 26.74 10.79
CA MET A 376 -1.74 26.44 9.97
C MET A 376 -2.06 24.96 9.96
N THR A 377 -3.31 24.64 9.57
CA THR A 377 -3.72 23.29 9.17
C THR A 377 -3.66 23.16 7.65
N THR A 378 -3.62 21.93 7.14
CA THR A 378 -3.73 21.67 5.69
C THR A 378 -5.08 22.12 5.13
N ASP A 379 -6.16 22.00 5.93
CA ASP A 379 -7.51 22.49 5.60
C ASP A 379 -7.51 24.01 5.40
N GLY A 380 -6.89 24.76 6.33
CA GLY A 380 -6.78 26.20 6.25
C GLY A 380 -6.00 26.67 5.01
N LEU A 381 -4.87 26.02 4.72
CA LEU A 381 -4.09 26.31 3.51
C LEU A 381 -4.87 26.00 2.23
N ALA A 382 -5.56 24.84 2.18
CA ALA A 382 -6.39 24.45 1.04
C ALA A 382 -7.53 25.44 0.81
N HIS A 383 -8.16 25.91 1.89
CA HIS A 383 -9.19 26.94 1.84
C HIS A 383 -8.68 28.25 1.23
N ILE A 384 -7.53 28.75 1.71
CA ILE A 384 -6.90 29.97 1.20
C ILE A 384 -6.57 29.83 -0.30
N CYS A 385 -5.95 28.71 -0.70
CA CYS A 385 -5.61 28.45 -2.10
C CYS A 385 -6.85 28.41 -3.00
N THR A 386 -7.93 27.72 -2.54
CA THR A 386 -9.16 27.57 -3.32
C THR A 386 -9.94 28.87 -3.43
N GLN A 387 -10.03 29.68 -2.37
CA GLN A 387 -10.71 30.98 -2.42
C GLN A 387 -10.12 31.92 -3.49
N ARG A 388 -8.82 31.85 -3.70
CA ARG A 388 -8.11 32.74 -4.64
C ARG A 388 -8.10 32.22 -6.08
N SER A 389 -8.28 30.94 -6.26
CA SER A 389 -8.38 30.29 -7.56
C SER A 389 -9.56 29.31 -7.59
N PRO A 390 -10.81 29.81 -7.63
CA PRO A 390 -12.00 28.95 -7.52
C PRO A 390 -12.13 27.93 -8.66
N HIS A 391 -11.48 28.19 -9.79
CA HIS A 391 -11.49 27.27 -10.94
C HIS A 391 -10.55 26.08 -10.80
N PHE A 392 -9.69 26.11 -9.79
CA PHE A 392 -8.72 25.04 -9.52
C PHE A 392 -8.70 24.72 -8.02
N PRO A 393 -9.65 23.89 -7.54
CA PRO A 393 -9.78 23.60 -6.12
C PRO A 393 -8.58 22.81 -5.63
N ILE A 394 -7.95 23.31 -4.56
CA ILE A 394 -6.87 22.62 -3.84
C ILE A 394 -7.46 21.92 -2.62
N THR A 395 -7.13 20.63 -2.45
CA THR A 395 -7.57 19.83 -1.29
C THR A 395 -6.54 19.86 -0.16
N PRO A 396 -6.94 19.52 1.09
CA PRO A 396 -6.01 19.37 2.21
C PRO A 396 -4.88 18.37 1.94
N ASP A 397 -5.18 17.26 1.26
CA ASP A 397 -4.20 16.24 0.91
C ASP A 397 -3.17 16.77 -0.11
N MET A 398 -3.60 17.55 -1.08
CA MET A 398 -2.70 18.25 -2.01
C MET A 398 -1.76 19.21 -1.27
N CYS A 399 -2.28 19.94 -0.27
CA CYS A 399 -1.46 20.81 0.57
C CYS A 399 -0.46 20.03 1.40
N ALA A 400 -0.88 18.91 2.00
CA ALA A 400 0.01 18.04 2.78
C ALA A 400 1.16 17.50 1.91
N CYS A 401 0.84 17.00 0.72
CA CYS A 401 1.86 16.56 -0.24
C CYS A 401 2.77 17.72 -0.67
N GLY A 402 2.21 18.86 -1.03
CA GLY A 402 2.97 20.05 -1.45
C GLY A 402 3.96 20.49 -0.38
N LEU A 403 3.52 20.60 0.87
CA LEU A 403 4.39 20.96 2.00
C LEU A 403 5.54 19.96 2.17
N ALA A 404 5.26 18.64 2.11
CA ALA A 404 6.29 17.62 2.25
C ALA A 404 7.32 17.63 1.10
N VAL A 405 6.87 17.87 -0.13
CA VAL A 405 7.76 18.03 -1.30
C VAL A 405 8.61 19.30 -1.16
N PHE A 406 8.01 20.41 -0.75
CA PHE A 406 8.75 21.67 -0.57
C PHE A 406 9.76 21.59 0.57
N GLU A 407 9.47 20.83 1.64
CA GLU A 407 10.43 20.57 2.73
C GLU A 407 11.61 19.73 2.22
N GLU A 408 11.36 18.67 1.46
CA GLU A 408 12.39 17.83 0.84
C GLU A 408 13.32 18.65 -0.08
N LEU A 409 12.74 19.61 -0.81
CA LEU A 409 13.47 20.52 -1.71
C LEU A 409 14.13 21.70 -0.98
N GLY A 410 14.00 21.81 0.34
CA GLY A 410 14.54 22.92 1.12
C GLY A 410 13.84 24.26 0.90
N LEU A 411 12.67 24.27 0.26
CA LEU A 411 11.87 25.47 0.00
C LEU A 411 11.08 25.94 1.21
N VAL A 412 10.76 25.02 2.12
CA VAL A 412 10.12 25.29 3.40
C VAL A 412 10.81 24.51 4.52
N ARG A 413 10.71 25.00 5.73
CA ARG A 413 11.02 24.26 6.97
C ARG A 413 9.75 24.07 7.74
N MET A 414 9.48 22.83 8.19
CA MET A 414 8.28 22.51 8.95
C MET A 414 8.63 22.01 10.34
N ARG A 415 7.75 22.37 11.29
CA ARG A 415 7.71 21.77 12.64
C ARG A 415 6.29 21.30 12.90
N SER A 416 6.10 20.09 13.36
CA SER A 416 4.78 19.63 13.74
C SER A 416 4.49 20.07 15.16
N CYS A 417 3.41 20.83 15.34
CA CYS A 417 2.86 21.22 16.63
C CYS A 417 1.60 20.38 16.86
N SER A 418 1.75 19.10 17.24
CA SER A 418 0.59 18.25 17.44
C SER A 418 0.17 18.20 18.90
N CYS A 419 -1.08 18.58 19.18
CA CYS A 419 -1.85 18.00 20.28
C CYS A 419 -2.75 16.89 19.71
N ALA A 420 -3.20 15.95 20.53
CA ALA A 420 -3.89 14.71 20.11
C ALA A 420 -5.18 14.89 19.27
N CYS A 421 -5.61 16.10 18.99
CA CYS A 421 -6.88 16.43 18.31
C CYS A 421 -6.72 17.33 17.08
N ASP A 422 -5.51 17.88 16.77
CA ASP A 422 -5.36 18.83 15.67
C ASP A 422 -3.91 18.80 15.14
N GLN A 423 -3.73 18.38 13.87
CA GLN A 423 -2.43 18.43 13.19
C GLN A 423 -2.20 19.85 12.68
N ARG A 424 -1.44 20.63 13.43
CA ARG A 424 -0.95 21.95 13.00
C ARG A 424 0.51 21.88 12.62
N TYR A 425 0.85 22.65 11.60
CA TYR A 425 2.22 22.78 11.10
C TYR A 425 2.67 24.22 11.29
N GLU A 426 3.85 24.41 11.89
CA GLU A 426 4.60 25.65 11.76
C GLU A 426 5.43 25.58 10.49
N VAL A 427 5.16 26.46 9.53
CA VAL A 427 5.81 26.49 8.23
C VAL A 427 6.57 27.79 8.08
N HIS A 428 7.86 27.69 7.76
CA HIS A 428 8.70 28.82 7.36
C HIS A 428 9.08 28.64 5.89
N VAL A 429 8.86 29.65 5.05
CA VAL A 429 9.25 29.62 3.65
C VAL A 429 10.68 30.17 3.50
N CYS A 430 11.59 29.30 3.09
CA CYS A 430 13.00 29.64 2.92
C CYS A 430 13.23 30.58 1.72
N ASP A 431 14.19 31.51 1.85
CA ASP A 431 14.67 32.26 0.70
C ASP A 431 15.60 31.41 -0.14
N PHE A 432 15.16 31.10 -1.34
CA PHE A 432 15.92 30.28 -2.28
C PHE A 432 16.31 31.11 -3.50
N GLY A 433 17.62 31.20 -3.77
CA GLY A 433 18.18 32.04 -4.82
C GLY A 433 18.27 31.38 -6.21
N GLY A 434 17.71 30.20 -6.41
CA GLY A 434 17.83 29.43 -7.65
C GLY A 434 16.48 28.93 -8.19
N LYS A 435 16.52 28.27 -9.35
CA LYS A 435 15.41 27.51 -9.90
C LYS A 435 15.44 26.11 -9.31
N VAL A 436 14.33 25.70 -8.71
CA VAL A 436 14.13 24.35 -8.19
C VAL A 436 13.17 23.62 -9.10
N GLU A 437 13.50 22.41 -9.47
CA GLU A 437 12.60 21.54 -10.23
C GLU A 437 11.90 20.56 -9.29
N LEU A 438 10.58 20.44 -9.40
CA LEU A 438 9.81 19.50 -8.58
C LEU A 438 10.31 18.06 -8.75
N GLY A 439 10.85 17.73 -9.93
CA GLY A 439 11.47 16.44 -10.23
C GLY A 439 12.72 16.12 -9.40
N ASP A 440 13.31 17.08 -8.67
CA ASP A 440 14.42 16.82 -7.75
C ASP A 440 13.92 16.15 -6.44
N SER A 441 12.62 16.30 -6.10
CA SER A 441 12.00 15.57 -5.00
C SER A 441 11.78 14.12 -5.38
N VAL A 442 12.26 13.20 -4.55
CA VAL A 442 12.01 11.76 -4.71
C VAL A 442 10.51 11.50 -4.63
N ARG A 443 9.85 12.01 -3.60
CA ARG A 443 8.41 11.88 -3.39
C ARG A 443 7.57 12.33 -4.59
N TYR A 444 7.92 13.46 -5.19
CA TYR A 444 7.18 13.97 -6.34
C TYR A 444 7.34 13.10 -7.59
N ARG A 445 8.58 12.68 -7.89
CA ARG A 445 8.86 11.73 -8.99
C ARG A 445 8.10 10.42 -8.83
N GLU A 446 8.09 9.90 -7.62
CA GLU A 446 7.41 8.67 -7.26
C GLU A 446 5.92 8.74 -7.57
N GLY A 447 5.25 9.75 -7.06
CA GLY A 447 3.84 9.90 -7.29
C GLY A 447 3.47 10.19 -8.75
N MET A 448 4.32 10.92 -9.49
CA MET A 448 4.14 11.11 -10.93
C MET A 448 4.29 9.78 -11.69
N GLY A 449 5.28 8.95 -11.31
CA GLY A 449 5.44 7.60 -11.86
C GLY A 449 4.24 6.70 -11.58
N GLU A 450 3.63 6.81 -10.38
CA GLU A 450 2.38 6.11 -10.04
C GLU A 450 1.21 6.53 -10.93
N ALA A 451 1.05 7.83 -11.14
CA ALA A 451 -0.01 8.36 -11.98
C ALA A 451 0.16 7.90 -13.44
N GLU A 452 1.39 7.88 -13.95
CA GLU A 452 1.71 7.38 -15.28
C GLU A 452 1.47 5.87 -15.39
N ALA A 453 1.96 5.07 -14.45
CA ALA A 453 1.72 3.63 -14.40
C ALA A 453 0.23 3.30 -14.33
N PHE A 454 -0.54 4.08 -13.56
CA PHE A 454 -2.00 3.93 -13.50
C PHE A 454 -2.67 4.30 -14.82
N ALA A 455 -2.18 5.33 -15.53
CA ALA A 455 -2.72 5.69 -16.84
C ALA A 455 -2.50 4.57 -17.87
N HIS A 456 -1.31 3.98 -17.90
CA HIS A 456 -0.99 2.82 -18.76
C HIS A 456 -1.85 1.60 -18.39
N PHE A 457 -1.96 1.29 -17.11
CA PHE A 457 -2.82 0.19 -16.64
C PHE A 457 -4.29 0.43 -17.02
N THR A 458 -4.80 1.65 -16.84
CA THR A 458 -6.17 2.02 -17.21
C THR A 458 -6.41 1.82 -18.70
N GLU A 459 -5.50 2.28 -19.53
CA GLU A 459 -5.60 2.11 -20.99
C GLU A 459 -5.61 0.63 -21.36
N TRP A 460 -4.69 -0.15 -20.81
CA TRP A 460 -4.62 -1.58 -21.04
C TRP A 460 -5.89 -2.30 -20.58
N VAL A 461 -6.28 -2.13 -19.31
CA VAL A 461 -7.41 -2.89 -18.73
C VAL A 461 -8.77 -2.48 -19.32
N MET A 462 -8.91 -1.25 -19.81
CA MET A 462 -10.17 -0.78 -20.42
C MET A 462 -10.29 -1.13 -21.91
N ARG A 463 -9.16 -1.25 -22.63
CA ARG A 463 -9.15 -1.56 -24.09
C ARG A 463 -8.97 -3.03 -24.40
N SER A 464 -8.37 -3.81 -23.49
CA SER A 464 -8.14 -5.24 -23.71
C SER A 464 -9.45 -6.00 -23.84
N PRO A 465 -9.56 -6.93 -24.79
CA PRO A 465 -10.66 -7.88 -24.89
C PRO A 465 -10.75 -8.75 -23.62
N ALA A 466 -11.95 -9.26 -23.32
CA ALA A 466 -12.18 -10.15 -22.19
C ALA A 466 -11.28 -11.40 -22.20
N SER A 467 -10.94 -11.92 -23.39
CA SER A 467 -10.03 -13.05 -23.56
C SER A 467 -8.62 -12.74 -23.03
N VAL A 468 -8.08 -11.55 -23.33
CA VAL A 468 -6.75 -11.14 -22.85
C VAL A 468 -6.74 -10.98 -21.34
N LEU A 469 -7.78 -10.38 -20.76
CA LEU A 469 -7.90 -10.24 -19.31
C LEU A 469 -8.07 -11.59 -18.63
N ARG A 470 -8.83 -12.49 -19.24
CA ARG A 470 -8.97 -13.88 -18.78
C ARG A 470 -7.63 -14.59 -18.77
N ASP A 471 -6.89 -14.54 -19.87
CA ASP A 471 -5.58 -15.20 -19.96
C ASP A 471 -4.62 -14.64 -18.89
N ARG A 472 -4.68 -13.35 -18.63
CA ARG A 472 -3.88 -12.72 -17.58
C ARG A 472 -4.26 -13.15 -16.16
N ILE A 473 -5.53 -13.41 -15.89
CA ILE A 473 -6.02 -13.93 -14.60
C ILE A 473 -5.66 -15.42 -14.44
N ILE A 474 -5.78 -16.18 -15.50
CA ILE A 474 -5.49 -17.63 -15.50
C ILE A 474 -3.99 -17.88 -15.40
N ARG A 475 -3.18 -17.05 -16.07
CA ARG A 475 -1.71 -17.10 -16.12
C ARG A 475 -1.12 -15.80 -15.59
N PRO A 476 -1.12 -15.58 -14.28
CA PRO A 476 -0.61 -14.32 -13.69
C PRO A 476 0.92 -14.17 -13.78
N ILE A 477 1.61 -15.16 -14.36
CA ILE A 477 3.06 -15.24 -14.44
C ILE A 477 3.49 -15.19 -15.92
N LEU A 478 4.54 -14.50 -16.15
CA LEU A 478 5.30 -14.16 -17.36
C LEU A 478 4.99 -14.94 -18.67
N PRO A 479 4.85 -14.26 -19.81
CA PRO A 479 4.92 -14.87 -21.13
C PRO A 479 6.30 -15.50 -21.41
N ASP A 480 6.36 -16.45 -22.36
CA ASP A 480 7.54 -17.24 -22.74
C ASP A 480 8.75 -16.45 -23.28
N ASP A 481 8.59 -15.16 -23.53
CA ASP A 481 9.59 -14.32 -24.20
C ASP A 481 10.84 -13.99 -23.36
N MET A 482 10.89 -14.39 -22.09
CA MET A 482 12.09 -14.25 -21.24
C MET A 482 13.05 -15.46 -21.29
N GLN A 483 12.93 -16.34 -22.25
CA GLN A 483 13.88 -17.44 -22.47
C GLN A 483 15.19 -17.00 -23.17
N GLY A 484 15.43 -15.70 -23.34
CA GLY A 484 16.66 -15.14 -23.87
C GLY A 484 17.69 -14.87 -22.76
N GLU A 485 18.76 -15.66 -22.77
CA GLU A 485 20.03 -15.45 -22.09
C GLU A 485 20.09 -15.67 -20.57
N GLY A 486 20.14 -16.92 -20.11
CA GLY A 486 20.72 -17.27 -18.82
C GLY A 486 20.04 -18.33 -17.95
N GLY A 487 18.90 -18.87 -18.34
CA GLY A 487 18.24 -19.92 -17.58
C GLY A 487 18.69 -21.32 -18.02
N ARG A 488 19.52 -22.00 -17.24
CA ARG A 488 19.58 -23.46 -17.30
C ARG A 488 18.38 -24.01 -16.56
N ASP A 489 17.44 -24.61 -17.30
CA ASP A 489 16.37 -25.43 -16.73
C ASP A 489 16.99 -26.45 -15.76
N VAL A 490 16.70 -26.31 -14.50
CA VAL A 490 16.88 -27.37 -13.51
C VAL A 490 15.56 -28.13 -13.48
N ARG A 491 15.50 -29.26 -14.22
CA ARG A 491 14.46 -30.26 -14.09
C ARG A 491 14.51 -30.97 -12.75
#